data_fea72aaffc35be38e8ee7b3ba85d80ff
#
_entry.id   fea72aaffc35be38e8ee7b3ba85d80ff
#
_cell.length_a   1.000
_cell.length_b   1.000
_cell.length_c   1.000
_cell.angle_alpha   90.00
_cell.angle_beta   90.00
_cell.angle_gamma   90.00
#
_symmetry.space_group_name_H-M   'P 1'
#
loop_
_entity.id
_entity.type
_entity.pdbx_description
1 polymer ?
#
loop_
_entity_poly.entity_id
_entity_poly.type
_entity_poly.pdbx_seq_one_letter_code
_entity_poly.pdbx_strand_id
1 'polypeptide(L)'
;ASLAQITKNAIALEDVFGFDVVESLRAANSLTDQFGISAEEAFNLIVQGAQKGLNQNDDLLDTINEYSVQFRNAGYSADDMFNMLANGAETGTWSIDKLGDAVKEFNIRMSDGTANEYLEQLGLNTEEVIAQFNKGGPEAQAAIGDIMEALQECDDATLQYQAGVGLFGTMWEDLGVDTVASLMDTQGAIQSTSDAMAQLDSAAYDTLESS
;
A
#
# COMPACT_ATOMS: atom_id res chain seq x y z
N ALA A 1 7.47 -17.91 13.64
CA ALA A 1 7.03 -17.60 15.03
C ALA A 1 6.13 -18.71 15.57
N SER A 2 6.15 -18.96 16.89
CA SER A 2 5.19 -19.87 17.52
C SER A 2 3.82 -19.22 17.66
N LEU A 3 2.74 -20.00 17.81
CA LEU A 3 1.40 -19.47 18.05
C LEU A 3 1.37 -18.54 19.28
N ALA A 4 2.08 -18.91 20.35
CA ALA A 4 2.19 -18.08 21.55
C ALA A 4 2.83 -16.72 21.25
N GLN A 5 3.87 -16.67 20.41
CA GLN A 5 4.51 -15.41 20.04
C GLN A 5 3.59 -14.55 19.16
N ILE A 6 2.89 -15.15 18.21
CA ILE A 6 1.92 -14.45 17.35
C ILE A 6 0.81 -13.82 18.18
N THR A 7 0.25 -14.57 19.15
CA THR A 7 -0.78 -14.05 20.06
C THR A 7 -0.24 -12.92 20.95
N LYS A 8 0.97 -13.07 21.48
CA LYS A 8 1.63 -12.03 22.27
C LYS A 8 1.80 -10.73 21.47
N ASN A 9 2.24 -10.83 20.22
CA ASN A 9 2.41 -9.67 19.36
C ASN A 9 1.08 -8.95 19.12
N ALA A 10 -0.01 -9.69 18.88
CA ALA A 10 -1.34 -9.09 18.70
C ALA A 10 -1.85 -8.40 19.97
N ILE A 11 -1.60 -8.96 21.16
CA ILE A 11 -1.93 -8.32 22.43
C ILE A 11 -1.11 -7.04 22.64
N ALA A 12 0.19 -7.05 22.29
CA ALA A 12 1.01 -5.84 22.38
C ALA A 12 0.52 -4.72 21.45
N LEU A 13 -0.01 -5.05 20.27
CA LEU A 13 -0.67 -4.07 19.39
C LEU A 13 -1.94 -3.48 20.02
N GLU A 14 -2.74 -4.31 20.71
CA GLU A 14 -3.92 -3.85 21.45
C GLU A 14 -3.51 -2.88 22.57
N ASP A 15 -2.53 -3.27 23.38
CA ASP A 15 -2.08 -2.48 24.54
C ASP A 15 -1.50 -1.11 24.15
N VAL A 16 -0.77 -1.02 23.03
CA VAL A 16 -0.06 0.20 22.62
C VAL A 16 -0.88 1.06 21.64
N PHE A 17 -1.54 0.44 20.67
CA PHE A 17 -2.25 1.15 19.60
C PHE A 17 -3.78 1.03 19.69
N GLY A 18 -4.31 0.20 20.60
CA GLY A 18 -5.75 -0.05 20.71
C GLY A 18 -6.32 -0.93 19.61
N PHE A 19 -5.48 -1.66 18.88
CA PHE A 19 -5.93 -2.55 17.81
C PHE A 19 -6.66 -3.77 18.36
N ASP A 20 -7.75 -4.18 17.72
CA ASP A 20 -8.40 -5.44 18.04
C ASP A 20 -7.46 -6.63 17.76
N VAL A 21 -7.37 -7.56 18.74
CA VAL A 21 -6.46 -8.72 18.65
C VAL A 21 -6.79 -9.61 17.46
N VAL A 22 -8.07 -9.87 17.19
CA VAL A 22 -8.52 -10.75 16.11
C VAL A 22 -8.23 -10.09 14.75
N GLU A 23 -8.51 -8.81 14.60
CA GLU A 23 -8.24 -8.06 13.37
C GLU A 23 -6.72 -7.93 13.12
N SER A 24 -5.91 -7.74 14.17
CA SER A 24 -4.45 -7.75 14.06
C SER A 24 -3.91 -9.10 13.55
N LEU A 25 -4.46 -10.21 14.04
CA LEU A 25 -4.12 -11.55 13.56
C LEU A 25 -4.55 -11.76 12.11
N ARG A 26 -5.72 -11.27 11.72
CA ARG A 26 -6.20 -11.35 10.32
C ARG A 26 -5.31 -10.54 9.38
N ALA A 27 -4.95 -9.32 9.75
CA ALA A 27 -4.07 -8.47 8.95
C ALA A 27 -2.68 -9.09 8.79
N ALA A 28 -2.08 -9.59 9.87
CA ALA A 28 -0.81 -10.31 9.81
C ALA A 28 -0.88 -11.55 8.91
N ASN A 29 -1.99 -12.31 8.99
CA ASN A 29 -2.21 -13.47 8.13
C ASN A 29 -2.38 -13.07 6.66
N SER A 30 -3.11 -11.98 6.37
CA SER A 30 -3.25 -11.46 5.01
C SER A 30 -1.88 -11.12 4.41
N LEU A 31 -1.00 -10.46 5.17
CA LEU A 31 0.35 -10.13 4.71
C LEU A 31 1.18 -11.40 4.46
N THR A 32 1.14 -12.38 5.36
CA THR A 32 1.88 -13.64 5.17
C THR A 32 1.38 -14.41 3.96
N ASP A 33 0.08 -14.50 3.77
CA ASP A 33 -0.54 -15.26 2.67
C ASP A 33 -0.31 -14.57 1.30
N GLN A 34 -0.40 -13.24 1.25
CA GLN A 34 -0.27 -12.52 0.00
C GLN A 34 1.19 -12.34 -0.44
N PHE A 35 2.09 -12.06 0.50
CA PHE A 35 3.47 -11.70 0.17
C PHE A 35 4.50 -12.79 0.51
N GLY A 36 4.09 -13.86 1.19
CA GLY A 36 4.99 -14.94 1.56
C GLY A 36 6.00 -14.58 2.65
N ILE A 37 5.77 -13.52 3.39
CA ILE A 37 6.60 -13.09 4.51
C ILE A 37 6.24 -13.84 5.80
N SER A 38 7.12 -13.82 6.78
CA SER A 38 6.87 -14.43 8.09
C SER A 38 5.87 -13.60 8.91
N ALA A 39 5.26 -14.22 9.91
CA ALA A 39 4.38 -13.50 10.86
C ALA A 39 5.13 -12.38 11.62
N GLU A 40 6.41 -12.57 11.92
CA GLU A 40 7.23 -11.54 12.56
C GLU A 40 7.40 -10.32 11.65
N GLU A 41 7.75 -10.54 10.39
CA GLU A 41 7.85 -9.48 9.37
C GLU A 41 6.51 -8.75 9.18
N ALA A 42 5.38 -9.49 9.17
CA ALA A 42 4.05 -8.89 9.08
C ALA A 42 3.74 -7.96 10.27
N PHE A 43 4.03 -8.40 11.49
CA PHE A 43 3.86 -7.54 12.68
C PHE A 43 4.80 -6.34 12.69
N ASN A 44 6.05 -6.48 12.22
CA ASN A 44 6.97 -5.35 12.06
C ASN A 44 6.39 -4.26 11.15
N LEU A 45 5.76 -4.66 10.03
CA LEU A 45 5.11 -3.72 9.12
C LEU A 45 3.91 -3.03 9.76
N ILE A 46 3.05 -3.77 10.47
CA ILE A 46 1.88 -3.21 11.15
C ILE A 46 2.31 -2.16 12.20
N VAL A 47 3.32 -2.47 13.01
CA VAL A 47 3.88 -1.53 14.01
C VAL A 47 4.39 -0.26 13.34
N GLN A 48 5.21 -0.39 12.30
CA GLN A 48 5.77 0.77 11.58
C GLN A 48 4.67 1.60 10.90
N GLY A 49 3.68 0.94 10.29
CA GLY A 49 2.51 1.62 9.71
C GLY A 49 1.75 2.45 10.75
N ALA A 50 1.49 1.87 11.93
CA ALA A 50 0.84 2.58 13.03
C ALA A 50 1.69 3.76 13.53
N GLN A 51 3.01 3.57 13.70
CA GLN A 51 3.96 4.61 14.11
C GLN A 51 4.05 5.76 13.08
N LYS A 52 3.88 5.47 11.79
CA LYS A 52 3.82 6.45 10.70
C LYS A 52 2.45 7.13 10.56
N GLY A 53 1.50 6.80 11.43
CA GLY A 53 0.18 7.43 11.44
C GLY A 53 -0.80 6.87 10.39
N LEU A 54 -0.55 5.69 9.85
CA LEU A 54 -1.46 5.07 8.86
C LEU A 54 -2.80 4.63 9.48
N ASN A 55 -2.94 4.66 10.80
CA ASN A 55 -4.19 4.31 11.47
C ASN A 55 -4.97 5.52 12.01
N GLN A 56 -4.81 6.71 11.42
CA GLN A 56 -5.50 7.91 11.91
C GLN A 56 -7.04 7.83 11.83
N ASN A 57 -7.56 7.01 10.93
CA ASN A 57 -9.00 6.80 10.73
C ASN A 57 -9.46 5.40 11.16
N ASP A 58 -8.65 4.68 11.93
CA ASP A 58 -8.90 3.30 12.36
C ASP A 58 -9.09 2.30 11.18
N ASP A 59 -8.44 2.57 10.03
CA ASP A 59 -8.61 1.81 8.79
C ASP A 59 -7.36 1.00 8.37
N LEU A 60 -6.26 1.02 9.14
CA LEU A 60 -5.02 0.33 8.76
C LEU A 60 -5.22 -1.18 8.60
N LEU A 61 -5.83 -1.85 9.58
CA LEU A 61 -5.99 -3.30 9.54
C LEU A 61 -6.97 -3.73 8.44
N ASP A 62 -8.04 -2.97 8.23
CA ASP A 62 -9.00 -3.22 7.15
C ASP A 62 -8.37 -3.00 5.78
N THR A 63 -7.60 -1.93 5.61
CA THR A 63 -6.85 -1.67 4.36
C THR A 63 -5.89 -2.81 4.03
N ILE A 64 -5.15 -3.32 5.03
CA ILE A 64 -4.29 -4.50 4.84
C ILE A 64 -5.11 -5.69 4.37
N ASN A 65 -6.22 -5.98 5.04
CA ASN A 65 -7.07 -7.15 4.71
C ASN A 65 -7.68 -7.05 3.32
N GLU A 66 -8.15 -5.89 2.92
CA GLU A 66 -8.85 -5.70 1.66
C GLU A 66 -7.89 -5.56 0.47
N TYR A 67 -6.80 -4.80 0.61
CA TYR A 67 -6.00 -4.38 -0.53
C TYR A 67 -4.66 -5.08 -0.70
N SER A 68 -4.16 -5.87 0.25
CA SER A 68 -2.89 -6.60 0.10
C SER A 68 -2.82 -7.39 -1.21
N VAL A 69 -3.91 -8.04 -1.61
CA VAL A 69 -4.01 -8.77 -2.88
C VAL A 69 -3.82 -7.87 -4.09
N GLN A 70 -4.25 -6.61 -4.02
CA GLN A 70 -4.15 -5.66 -5.13
C GLN A 70 -2.70 -5.20 -5.33
N PHE A 71 -2.00 -4.89 -4.23
CA PHE A 71 -0.57 -4.56 -4.29
C PHE A 71 0.27 -5.73 -4.81
N ARG A 72 0.01 -6.94 -4.31
CA ARG A 72 0.68 -8.14 -4.83
C ARG A 72 0.43 -8.34 -6.33
N ASN A 73 -0.81 -8.18 -6.80
CA ASN A 73 -1.15 -8.35 -8.21
C ASN A 73 -0.48 -7.31 -9.10
N ALA A 74 -0.26 -6.10 -8.60
CA ALA A 74 0.54 -5.07 -9.28
C ALA A 74 2.06 -5.31 -9.18
N GLY A 75 2.49 -6.41 -8.55
CA GLY A 75 3.89 -6.80 -8.46
C GLY A 75 4.68 -6.13 -7.34
N TYR A 76 4.01 -5.52 -6.37
CA TYR A 76 4.63 -4.89 -5.22
C TYR A 76 4.91 -5.90 -4.10
N SER A 77 5.96 -5.65 -3.31
CA SER A 77 6.24 -6.34 -2.05
C SER A 77 5.38 -5.78 -0.90
N ALA A 78 5.42 -6.44 0.26
CA ALA A 78 4.77 -5.92 1.46
C ALA A 78 5.41 -4.60 1.92
N ASP A 79 6.74 -4.47 1.83
CA ASP A 79 7.46 -3.25 2.14
C ASP A 79 7.03 -2.10 1.22
N ASP A 80 6.92 -2.37 -0.10
CA ASP A 80 6.44 -1.40 -1.08
C ASP A 80 5.02 -0.92 -0.72
N MET A 81 4.10 -1.84 -0.41
CA MET A 81 2.73 -1.50 -0.03
C MET A 81 2.69 -0.49 1.13
N PHE A 82 3.44 -0.75 2.20
CA PHE A 82 3.45 0.14 3.35
C PHE A 82 4.12 1.49 3.06
N ASN A 83 5.21 1.51 2.29
CA ASN A 83 5.85 2.76 1.87
C ASN A 83 4.95 3.58 0.94
N MET A 84 4.28 2.94 -0.02
CA MET A 84 3.32 3.58 -0.92
C MET A 84 2.15 4.22 -0.15
N LEU A 85 1.56 3.48 0.80
CA LEU A 85 0.49 4.01 1.65
C LEU A 85 0.98 5.18 2.51
N ALA A 86 2.21 5.10 3.06
CA ALA A 86 2.81 6.19 3.84
C ALA A 86 3.04 7.43 2.98
N ASN A 87 3.62 7.27 1.79
CA ASN A 87 3.90 8.36 0.85
C ASN A 87 2.61 9.05 0.39
N GLY A 88 1.57 8.28 0.04
CA GLY A 88 0.26 8.81 -0.32
C GLY A 88 -0.40 9.56 0.85
N ALA A 89 -0.31 9.04 2.07
CA ALA A 89 -0.88 9.67 3.26
C ALA A 89 -0.21 11.00 3.62
N GLU A 90 1.09 11.17 3.35
CA GLU A 90 1.83 12.41 3.61
C GLU A 90 1.35 13.59 2.75
N THR A 91 0.70 13.34 1.63
CA THR A 91 0.12 14.40 0.75
C THR A 91 -1.20 14.98 1.26
N GLY A 92 -1.67 14.55 2.41
CA GLY A 92 -2.89 15.07 3.06
C GLY A 92 -4.14 14.22 2.85
N THR A 93 -4.01 13.04 2.30
CA THR A 93 -5.12 12.08 2.23
C THR A 93 -5.41 11.53 3.63
N TRP A 94 -6.66 11.56 4.05
CA TRP A 94 -7.11 11.28 5.42
C TRP A 94 -7.42 9.81 5.65
N SER A 95 -7.61 9.03 4.57
CA SER A 95 -7.98 7.63 4.62
C SER A 95 -7.07 6.84 3.68
N ILE A 96 -6.35 5.87 4.24
CA ILE A 96 -5.52 4.96 3.44
C ILE A 96 -6.35 3.94 2.67
N ASP A 97 -7.61 3.74 3.06
CA ASP A 97 -8.58 2.94 2.33
C ASP A 97 -8.75 3.47 0.89
N LYS A 98 -8.88 4.79 0.72
CA LYS A 98 -8.92 5.42 -0.61
C LYS A 98 -7.64 5.20 -1.42
N LEU A 99 -6.49 5.15 -0.77
CA LEU A 99 -5.22 4.85 -1.44
C LEU A 99 -5.19 3.41 -1.93
N GLY A 100 -5.64 2.47 -1.11
CA GLY A 100 -5.81 1.07 -1.48
C GLY A 100 -6.79 0.89 -2.64
N ASP A 101 -7.91 1.59 -2.61
CA ASP A 101 -8.92 1.56 -3.67
C ASP A 101 -8.39 2.13 -5.00
N ALA A 102 -7.54 3.16 -4.95
CA ALA A 102 -6.88 3.69 -6.14
C ALA A 102 -6.00 2.63 -6.84
N VAL A 103 -5.24 1.86 -6.07
CA VAL A 103 -4.43 0.75 -6.61
C VAL A 103 -5.33 -0.35 -7.19
N LYS A 104 -6.42 -0.68 -6.53
CA LYS A 104 -7.40 -1.66 -7.01
C LYS A 104 -8.06 -1.21 -8.33
N GLU A 105 -8.54 0.02 -8.41
CA GLU A 105 -9.12 0.60 -9.62
C GLU A 105 -8.12 0.59 -10.79
N PHE A 106 -6.88 0.99 -10.52
CA PHE A 106 -5.81 0.93 -11.52
C PHE A 106 -5.62 -0.50 -12.06
N ASN A 107 -5.51 -1.50 -11.18
CA ASN A 107 -5.35 -2.90 -11.59
C ASN A 107 -6.50 -3.40 -12.46
N ILE A 108 -7.75 -3.06 -12.10
CA ILE A 108 -8.94 -3.43 -12.86
C ILE A 108 -8.85 -2.86 -14.27
N ARG A 109 -8.57 -1.57 -14.41
CA ARG A 109 -8.55 -0.84 -15.68
C ARG A 109 -7.40 -1.26 -16.59
N MET A 110 -6.25 -1.57 -16.01
CA MET A 110 -5.13 -2.16 -16.75
C MET A 110 -5.45 -3.57 -17.27
N SER A 111 -6.24 -4.34 -16.52
CA SER A 111 -6.56 -5.73 -16.83
C SER A 111 -7.76 -5.89 -17.77
N ASP A 112 -8.75 -5.01 -17.72
CA ASP A 112 -9.99 -5.10 -18.51
C ASP A 112 -9.92 -4.36 -19.85
N GLY A 113 -8.82 -3.65 -20.10
CA GLY A 113 -8.55 -2.88 -21.33
C GLY A 113 -9.10 -1.45 -21.29
N THR A 114 -9.74 -1.02 -20.23
CA THR A 114 -10.22 0.38 -20.07
C THR A 114 -9.08 1.38 -20.15
N ALA A 115 -7.88 1.02 -19.63
CA ALA A 115 -6.69 1.86 -19.66
C ALA A 115 -6.15 2.12 -21.08
N ASN A 116 -6.40 1.24 -22.05
CA ASN A 116 -5.69 1.21 -23.34
C ASN A 116 -5.78 2.54 -24.11
N GLU A 117 -6.98 3.12 -24.20
CA GLU A 117 -7.19 4.39 -24.90
C GLU A 117 -6.40 5.53 -24.26
N TYR A 118 -6.35 5.57 -22.94
CA TYR A 118 -5.66 6.63 -22.21
C TYR A 118 -4.13 6.49 -22.26
N LEU A 119 -3.61 5.26 -22.24
CA LEU A 119 -2.18 5.02 -22.47
C LEU A 119 -1.75 5.50 -23.85
N GLU A 120 -2.56 5.23 -24.90
CA GLU A 120 -2.29 5.70 -26.25
C GLU A 120 -2.32 7.23 -26.35
N GLN A 121 -3.33 7.88 -25.72
CA GLN A 121 -3.46 9.34 -25.69
C GLN A 121 -2.31 10.02 -24.93
N LEU A 122 -1.74 9.36 -23.93
CA LEU A 122 -0.53 9.80 -23.23
C LEU A 122 0.76 9.56 -24.02
N GLY A 123 0.68 8.95 -25.22
CA GLY A 123 1.82 8.70 -26.09
C GLY A 123 2.62 7.45 -25.73
N LEU A 124 2.09 6.59 -24.87
CA LEU A 124 2.72 5.33 -24.46
C LEU A 124 2.44 4.22 -25.47
N ASN A 125 3.37 3.28 -25.59
CA ASN A 125 3.13 2.04 -26.33
C ASN A 125 2.26 1.10 -25.49
N THR A 126 0.95 1.16 -25.72
CA THR A 126 -0.05 0.42 -24.94
C THR A 126 0.22 -1.08 -24.88
N GLU A 127 0.59 -1.70 -25.99
CA GLU A 127 0.85 -3.15 -26.05
C GLU A 127 2.05 -3.53 -25.19
N GLU A 128 3.12 -2.74 -25.22
CA GLU A 128 4.32 -2.95 -24.42
C GLU A 128 4.06 -2.72 -22.94
N VAL A 129 3.39 -1.62 -22.57
CA VAL A 129 3.05 -1.27 -21.19
C VAL A 129 2.17 -2.35 -20.55
N ILE A 130 1.12 -2.79 -21.24
CA ILE A 130 0.24 -3.86 -20.75
C ILE A 130 1.01 -5.19 -20.63
N ALA A 131 1.89 -5.50 -21.60
CA ALA A 131 2.71 -6.72 -21.52
C ALA A 131 3.68 -6.70 -20.32
N GLN A 132 4.29 -5.55 -20.02
CA GLN A 132 5.17 -5.37 -18.85
C GLN A 132 4.37 -5.45 -17.54
N PHE A 133 3.23 -4.76 -17.47
CA PHE A 133 2.35 -4.81 -16.29
C PHE A 133 1.90 -6.25 -15.97
N ASN A 134 1.52 -7.02 -16.98
CA ASN A 134 1.08 -8.40 -16.80
C ASN A 134 2.19 -9.38 -16.36
N LYS A 135 3.47 -9.01 -16.50
CA LYS A 135 4.58 -9.82 -15.97
C LYS A 135 4.68 -9.74 -14.45
N GLY A 136 4.18 -8.68 -13.84
CA GLY A 136 4.35 -8.42 -12.41
C GLY A 136 5.78 -8.00 -12.04
N GLY A 137 6.04 -7.84 -10.75
CA GLY A 137 7.37 -7.54 -10.23
C GLY A 137 8.00 -6.25 -10.79
N PRO A 138 9.34 -6.23 -10.96
CA PRO A 138 10.05 -5.04 -11.40
C PRO A 138 9.58 -4.49 -12.75
N GLU A 139 9.15 -5.36 -13.67
CA GLU A 139 8.64 -4.97 -14.99
C GLU A 139 7.32 -4.21 -14.87
N ALA A 140 6.39 -4.67 -14.01
CA ALA A 140 5.15 -3.98 -13.75
C ALA A 140 5.40 -2.63 -13.07
N GLN A 141 6.31 -2.57 -12.10
CA GLN A 141 6.70 -1.33 -11.43
C GLN A 141 7.29 -0.32 -12.41
N ALA A 142 8.14 -0.76 -13.35
CA ALA A 142 8.69 0.10 -14.39
C ALA A 142 7.58 0.67 -15.29
N ALA A 143 6.65 -0.19 -15.75
CA ALA A 143 5.51 0.24 -16.56
C ALA A 143 4.62 1.26 -15.83
N ILE A 144 4.39 1.06 -14.54
CA ILE A 144 3.64 2.01 -13.70
C ILE A 144 4.40 3.33 -13.58
N GLY A 145 5.72 3.29 -13.40
CA GLY A 145 6.57 4.49 -13.40
C GLY A 145 6.43 5.30 -14.68
N ASP A 146 6.51 4.65 -15.84
CA ASP A 146 6.35 5.29 -17.17
C ASP A 146 4.95 5.94 -17.31
N ILE A 147 3.90 5.28 -16.82
CA ILE A 147 2.54 5.82 -16.82
C ILE A 147 2.45 7.08 -15.95
N MET A 148 3.02 7.03 -14.75
CA MET A 148 2.98 8.17 -13.82
C MET A 148 3.78 9.36 -14.35
N GLU A 149 4.95 9.11 -14.94
CA GLU A 149 5.75 10.15 -15.60
C GLU A 149 4.96 10.81 -16.75
N ALA A 150 4.36 10.01 -17.62
CA ALA A 150 3.54 10.53 -18.72
C ALA A 150 2.33 11.36 -18.24
N LEU A 151 1.69 10.95 -17.15
CA LEU A 151 0.61 11.72 -16.52
C LEU A 151 1.09 13.04 -15.94
N GLN A 152 2.22 13.05 -15.24
CA GLN A 152 2.78 14.25 -14.62
C GLN A 152 3.32 15.24 -15.64
N GLU A 153 3.92 14.76 -16.75
CA GLU A 153 4.45 15.57 -17.84
C GLU A 153 3.40 16.03 -18.85
N CYS A 154 2.15 15.59 -18.70
CA CYS A 154 1.07 15.99 -19.62
C CYS A 154 0.69 17.46 -19.45
N ASP A 155 1.07 18.30 -20.41
CA ASP A 155 0.78 19.74 -20.42
C ASP A 155 -0.70 20.06 -20.69
N ASP A 156 -1.46 19.16 -21.29
CA ASP A 156 -2.89 19.29 -21.51
C ASP A 156 -3.67 18.86 -20.26
N ALA A 157 -4.09 19.82 -19.45
CA ALA A 157 -4.82 19.56 -18.23
C ALA A 157 -6.13 18.78 -18.44
N THR A 158 -6.78 18.92 -19.61
CA THR A 158 -8.00 18.16 -19.92
C THR A 158 -7.65 16.69 -20.19
N LEU A 159 -6.62 16.44 -20.97
CA LEU A 159 -6.14 15.08 -21.23
C LEU A 159 -5.61 14.42 -19.96
N GLN A 160 -4.80 15.14 -19.16
CA GLN A 160 -4.30 14.65 -17.88
C GLN A 160 -5.44 14.21 -16.95
N TYR A 161 -6.49 15.03 -16.81
CA TYR A 161 -7.65 14.70 -16.01
C TYR A 161 -8.40 13.48 -16.55
N GLN A 162 -8.67 13.43 -17.87
CA GLN A 162 -9.38 12.31 -18.50
C GLN A 162 -8.59 11.00 -18.37
N ALA A 163 -7.29 11.05 -18.63
CA ALA A 163 -6.41 9.89 -18.47
C ALA A 163 -6.32 9.45 -17.01
N GLY A 164 -6.22 10.38 -16.08
CA GLY A 164 -6.22 10.08 -14.64
C GLY A 164 -7.50 9.36 -14.19
N VAL A 165 -8.66 9.87 -14.58
CA VAL A 165 -9.96 9.21 -14.32
C VAL A 165 -10.04 7.86 -15.05
N GLY A 166 -9.54 7.79 -16.26
CA GLY A 166 -9.49 6.55 -17.05
C GLY A 166 -8.62 5.46 -16.43
N LEU A 167 -7.57 5.83 -15.72
CA LEU A 167 -6.62 4.91 -15.08
C LEU A 167 -6.96 4.60 -13.62
N PHE A 168 -7.46 5.57 -12.86
CA PHE A 168 -7.68 5.46 -11.41
C PHE A 168 -9.16 5.58 -11.00
N GLY A 169 -10.07 5.70 -11.96
CA GLY A 169 -11.48 5.89 -11.66
C GLY A 169 -11.75 7.20 -10.92
N THR A 170 -12.80 7.19 -10.10
CA THR A 170 -13.17 8.33 -9.24
C THR A 170 -12.12 8.66 -8.19
N MET A 171 -11.19 7.76 -7.91
CA MET A 171 -10.10 8.01 -6.97
C MET A 171 -9.18 9.12 -7.45
N TRP A 172 -9.01 9.30 -8.77
CA TRP A 172 -8.29 10.43 -9.32
C TRP A 172 -8.89 11.79 -8.93
N GLU A 173 -10.22 11.89 -8.93
CA GLU A 173 -10.92 13.11 -8.52
C GLU A 173 -10.75 13.43 -7.03
N ASP A 174 -10.74 12.37 -6.21
CA ASP A 174 -10.61 12.52 -4.76
C ASP A 174 -9.17 12.82 -4.33
N LEU A 175 -8.18 12.18 -4.95
CA LEU A 175 -6.78 12.22 -4.54
C LEU A 175 -5.97 13.30 -5.27
N GLY A 176 -6.19 13.48 -6.57
CA GLY A 176 -5.38 14.34 -7.43
C GLY A 176 -4.04 13.75 -7.84
N VAL A 177 -3.39 14.38 -8.82
CA VAL A 177 -2.16 13.88 -9.46
C VAL A 177 -0.99 13.71 -8.45
N ASP A 178 -0.80 14.66 -7.56
CA ASP A 178 0.33 14.65 -6.62
C ASP A 178 0.21 13.51 -5.61
N THR A 179 -1.01 13.26 -5.10
CA THR A 179 -1.27 12.15 -4.17
C THR A 179 -1.11 10.81 -4.88
N VAL A 180 -1.63 10.67 -6.10
CA VAL A 180 -1.48 9.41 -6.87
C VAL A 180 -0.02 9.17 -7.22
N ALA A 181 0.73 10.20 -7.62
CA ALA A 181 2.17 10.08 -7.88
C ALA A 181 2.95 9.65 -6.64
N SER A 182 2.66 10.26 -5.48
CA SER A 182 3.28 9.87 -4.20
C SER A 182 2.88 8.45 -3.77
N LEU A 183 1.62 8.06 -3.98
CA LEU A 183 1.14 6.70 -3.72
C LEU A 183 1.89 5.66 -4.56
N MET A 184 2.25 5.97 -5.80
CA MET A 184 2.96 5.04 -6.68
C MET A 184 4.48 5.01 -6.43
N ASP A 185 5.01 5.83 -5.51
CA ASP A 185 6.41 5.79 -5.08
C ASP A 185 6.62 4.72 -4.00
N THR A 186 7.51 3.78 -4.26
CA THR A 186 7.85 2.68 -3.34
C THR A 186 8.99 3.03 -2.36
N GLN A 187 9.63 4.18 -2.53
CA GLN A 187 10.75 4.56 -1.67
C GLN A 187 10.29 4.92 -0.26
N GLY A 188 10.99 4.42 0.74
CA GLY A 188 10.66 4.72 2.14
C GLY A 188 11.50 3.95 3.14
N ALA A 189 11.23 4.21 4.42
CA ALA A 189 11.97 3.63 5.54
C ALA A 189 11.29 2.41 6.18
N ILE A 190 10.07 2.08 5.77
CA ILE A 190 9.33 0.93 6.32
C ILE A 190 9.91 -0.35 5.72
N GLN A 191 10.31 -1.28 6.58
CA GLN A 191 10.92 -2.55 6.19
C GLN A 191 10.41 -3.69 7.07
N SER A 192 9.97 -4.78 6.46
CA SER A 192 9.51 -5.99 7.15
C SER A 192 10.59 -6.63 8.02
N THR A 193 11.86 -6.50 7.62
CA THR A 193 13.03 -7.02 8.35
C THR A 193 13.47 -6.16 9.52
N SER A 194 12.74 -5.10 9.87
CA SER A 194 13.01 -4.28 11.06
C SER A 194 12.78 -5.08 12.36
N ASP A 195 13.21 -4.53 13.47
CA ASP A 195 12.95 -5.05 14.83
C ASP A 195 11.83 -4.27 15.57
N ALA A 196 10.95 -3.61 14.82
CA ALA A 196 9.93 -2.72 15.35
C ALA A 196 8.99 -3.42 16.38
N MET A 197 8.59 -4.65 16.11
CA MET A 197 7.75 -5.43 17.03
C MET A 197 8.50 -5.79 18.32
N ALA A 198 9.78 -6.15 18.22
CA ALA A 198 10.60 -6.47 19.39
C ALA A 198 10.85 -5.23 20.26
N GLN A 199 11.03 -4.06 19.64
CA GLN A 199 11.16 -2.78 20.36
C GLN A 199 9.85 -2.39 21.05
N LEU A 200 8.71 -2.61 20.42
CA LEU A 200 7.38 -2.37 21.00
C LEU A 200 7.15 -3.25 22.23
N ASP A 201 7.43 -4.54 22.10
CA ASP A 201 7.35 -5.50 23.21
C ASP A 201 8.19 -5.05 24.42
N SER A 202 9.45 -4.66 24.17
CA SER A 202 10.38 -4.20 25.22
C SER A 202 9.84 -2.96 25.95
N ALA A 203 9.34 -1.97 25.19
CA ALA A 203 8.80 -0.74 25.77
C ALA A 203 7.50 -0.99 26.58
N ALA A 204 6.65 -1.90 26.13
CA ALA A 204 5.42 -2.26 26.85
C ALA A 204 5.70 -2.96 28.19
N TYR A 205 6.74 -3.80 28.25
CA TYR A 205 7.14 -4.45 29.51
C TYR A 205 7.83 -3.52 30.51
N ASP A 206 8.67 -2.60 30.05
CA ASP A 206 9.35 -1.63 30.91
C ASP A 206 8.36 -0.69 31.63
N THR A 207 7.22 -0.41 31.03
CA THR A 207 6.15 0.38 31.67
C THR A 207 5.39 -0.40 32.74
N LEU A 208 5.27 -1.71 32.62
CA LEU A 208 4.62 -2.56 33.62
C LEU A 208 5.49 -2.81 34.84
N GLU A 209 6.82 -2.87 34.69
CA GLU A 209 7.76 -3.00 35.81
C GLU A 209 7.96 -1.70 36.62
N SER A 210 7.62 -0.55 36.04
CA SER A 210 7.76 0.78 36.63
C SER A 210 6.48 1.31 37.30
N SER A 211 5.39 0.53 37.30
CA SER A 211 4.09 0.85 37.90
C SER A 211 3.83 0.07 39.19
#